data_22ba28518367a3c77da15001c359b0e6
#
_entry.id   22ba28518367a3c77da15001c359b0e6
#
_cell.length_a   1.000
_cell.length_b   1.000
_cell.length_c   1.000
_cell.angle_alpha   90.00
_cell.angle_beta   90.00
_cell.angle_gamma   90.00
#
_symmetry.space_group_name_H-M   'P 1'
#
loop_
_entity.id
_entity.type
_entity.pdbx_description
1 polymer ?
#
loop_
_entity_poly.entity_id
_entity_poly.type
_entity_poly.pdbx_seq_one_letter_code
_entity_poly.pdbx_strand_id
1 'polypeptide(L)'
;NIPYGDWIVRELSCPAHLVLSEESYKVTVSEKDQIIEITVVNKFLTGKVQVRKVSSKDHDKLLSGAEFVLYLDVNGNKAYDPDIDTLYGELSEADTGVYELSGLKHGGYLLLETKAPDGFTKDDRYFYFPIQKDGETVIVENEIGVGFTNEPIPTPTPKYPDSPQTGDNSKLWLWILLASGSLTVLITVSIVSRKKRKAL
;
A
#
# COMPACT_ATOMS: atom_id res chain seq x y z
N ASN A 1 -35.87 47.21 -10.85
CA ASN A 1 -37.30 47.13 -10.42
C ASN A 1 -37.87 45.79 -10.90
N ILE A 2 -38.42 44.99 -9.97
CA ILE A 2 -39.13 43.77 -10.27
C ILE A 2 -40.62 44.15 -10.47
N PRO A 3 -41.28 43.70 -11.58
CA PRO A 3 -42.70 43.96 -11.81
C PRO A 3 -43.60 43.33 -10.71
N TYR A 4 -44.80 43.88 -10.54
CA TYR A 4 -45.81 43.23 -9.69
C TYR A 4 -46.20 41.85 -10.23
N GLY A 5 -46.46 40.91 -9.34
CA GLY A 5 -46.85 39.55 -9.69
C GLY A 5 -46.15 38.48 -8.84
N ASP A 6 -46.34 37.23 -9.26
CA ASP A 6 -45.77 36.05 -8.59
C ASP A 6 -44.46 35.67 -9.23
N TRP A 7 -43.49 35.40 -8.40
CA TRP A 7 -42.13 35.06 -8.80
C TRP A 7 -41.66 33.79 -8.13
N ILE A 8 -40.72 33.09 -8.78
CA ILE A 8 -39.98 31.96 -8.20
C ILE A 8 -38.52 32.39 -8.09
N VAL A 9 -38.00 32.36 -6.88
CA VAL A 9 -36.58 32.64 -6.58
C VAL A 9 -35.88 31.32 -6.26
N ARG A 10 -34.71 31.12 -6.85
CA ARG A 10 -33.85 29.97 -6.53
C ARG A 10 -32.38 30.36 -6.68
N GLU A 11 -31.53 29.62 -5.98
CA GLU A 11 -30.09 29.77 -6.09
C GLU A 11 -29.59 29.25 -7.45
N LEU A 12 -28.74 29.98 -8.11
CA LEU A 12 -28.11 29.58 -9.39
C LEU A 12 -26.65 29.19 -9.24
N SER A 13 -25.97 29.66 -8.20
CA SER A 13 -24.58 29.34 -7.90
C SER A 13 -24.29 29.55 -6.43
N CYS A 14 -23.37 28.74 -5.89
CA CYS A 14 -22.84 28.90 -4.54
C CYS A 14 -21.30 28.76 -4.57
N PRO A 15 -20.59 29.13 -3.49
CA PRO A 15 -19.16 28.85 -3.35
C PRO A 15 -18.83 27.36 -3.49
N ALA A 16 -17.65 27.02 -4.03
CA ALA A 16 -17.25 25.65 -4.36
C ALA A 16 -17.25 24.67 -3.18
N HIS A 17 -17.13 25.16 -1.94
CA HIS A 17 -17.14 24.35 -0.73
C HIS A 17 -18.55 24.09 -0.16
N LEU A 18 -19.58 24.58 -0.85
CA LEU A 18 -20.98 24.41 -0.47
C LEU A 18 -21.73 23.61 -1.54
N VAL A 19 -22.82 22.98 -1.12
CA VAL A 19 -23.77 22.30 -1.99
C VAL A 19 -24.84 23.30 -2.40
N LEU A 20 -25.06 23.45 -3.72
CA LEU A 20 -26.12 24.31 -4.26
C LEU A 20 -27.48 23.86 -3.73
N SER A 21 -28.29 24.82 -3.22
CA SER A 21 -29.65 24.54 -2.80
C SER A 21 -30.57 24.35 -4.02
N GLU A 22 -31.28 23.23 -4.05
CA GLU A 22 -32.33 22.97 -5.08
C GLU A 22 -33.68 23.56 -4.71
N GLU A 23 -33.81 24.23 -3.56
CA GLU A 23 -35.05 24.85 -3.08
C GLU A 23 -35.48 26.01 -3.99
N SER A 24 -36.77 26.20 -4.08
CA SER A 24 -37.40 27.33 -4.79
C SER A 24 -38.43 28.00 -3.92
N TYR A 25 -38.42 29.33 -3.89
CA TYR A 25 -39.27 30.15 -3.03
C TYR A 25 -40.23 30.91 -3.91
N LYS A 26 -41.55 30.75 -3.63
CA LYS A 26 -42.60 31.56 -4.26
C LYS A 26 -42.75 32.87 -3.49
N VAL A 27 -42.68 33.99 -4.20
CA VAL A 27 -42.82 35.32 -3.64
C VAL A 27 -43.79 36.13 -4.48
N THR A 28 -44.58 36.99 -3.87
CA THR A 28 -45.52 37.87 -4.54
C THR A 28 -45.11 39.31 -4.29
N VAL A 29 -44.86 40.04 -5.36
CA VAL A 29 -44.62 41.50 -5.34
C VAL A 29 -45.95 42.19 -5.60
N SER A 30 -46.53 42.83 -4.61
CA SER A 30 -47.87 43.50 -4.70
C SER A 30 -47.85 44.99 -4.45
N GLU A 31 -46.75 45.50 -3.86
CA GLU A 31 -46.66 46.89 -3.44
C GLU A 31 -45.41 47.56 -3.96
N LYS A 32 -45.46 48.90 -4.16
CA LYS A 32 -44.32 49.70 -4.51
C LYS A 32 -43.28 49.69 -3.40
N ASP A 33 -42.00 49.51 -3.75
CA ASP A 33 -40.85 49.49 -2.82
C ASP A 33 -40.92 48.35 -1.74
N GLN A 34 -41.69 47.29 -2.03
CA GLN A 34 -41.77 46.11 -1.18
C GLN A 34 -40.41 45.41 -1.09
N ILE A 35 -40.01 45.06 0.15
CA ILE A 35 -38.84 44.26 0.40
C ILE A 35 -39.30 42.86 0.80
N ILE A 36 -38.79 41.82 0.14
CA ILE A 36 -39.02 40.40 0.47
C ILE A 36 -37.70 39.79 0.81
N GLU A 37 -37.54 39.30 2.04
CA GLU A 37 -36.35 38.64 2.51
C GLU A 37 -36.53 37.13 2.37
N ILE A 38 -35.53 36.46 1.81
CA ILE A 38 -35.43 34.99 1.68
C ILE A 38 -34.10 34.54 2.26
N THR A 39 -34.14 33.60 3.20
CA THR A 39 -32.95 32.97 3.73
C THR A 39 -32.73 31.64 3.03
N VAL A 40 -31.60 31.50 2.36
CA VAL A 40 -31.16 30.26 1.73
C VAL A 40 -29.99 29.67 2.55
N VAL A 41 -30.11 28.40 2.92
CA VAL A 41 -29.11 27.70 3.73
C VAL A 41 -28.43 26.62 2.88
N ASN A 42 -27.14 26.76 2.66
CA ASN A 42 -26.34 25.76 1.95
C ASN A 42 -25.65 24.82 2.97
N LYS A 43 -25.48 23.56 2.58
CA LYS A 43 -24.69 22.58 3.34
C LYS A 43 -23.24 22.64 2.87
N PHE A 44 -22.30 22.33 3.77
CA PHE A 44 -20.94 22.10 3.36
C PHE A 44 -20.84 20.81 2.53
N LEU A 45 -20.09 20.89 1.43
CA LEU A 45 -19.69 19.74 0.65
C LEU A 45 -18.79 18.84 1.49
N THR A 46 -19.10 17.53 1.50
CA THR A 46 -18.32 16.53 2.20
C THR A 46 -18.10 15.29 1.34
N GLY A 47 -16.95 14.63 1.52
CA GLY A 47 -16.62 13.37 0.86
C GLY A 47 -16.01 12.35 1.81
N LYS A 48 -15.51 11.28 1.24
CA LYS A 48 -14.85 10.16 1.93
C LYS A 48 -13.58 9.78 1.19
N VAL A 49 -12.54 9.39 1.93
CA VAL A 49 -11.38 8.68 1.41
C VAL A 49 -11.49 7.19 1.72
N GLN A 50 -11.04 6.36 0.80
CA GLN A 50 -10.94 4.91 0.98
C GLN A 50 -9.58 4.42 0.49
N VAL A 51 -8.98 3.49 1.23
CA VAL A 51 -7.75 2.78 0.88
C VAL A 51 -8.04 1.29 0.89
N ARG A 52 -7.75 0.59 -0.20
CA ARG A 52 -7.78 -0.87 -0.27
C ARG A 52 -6.34 -1.39 -0.16
N LYS A 53 -5.99 -1.98 0.99
CA LYS A 53 -4.64 -2.43 1.31
C LYS A 53 -4.41 -3.85 0.83
N VAL A 54 -3.39 -4.06 -0.02
CA VAL A 54 -3.08 -5.35 -0.64
C VAL A 54 -1.57 -5.64 -0.63
N SER A 55 -1.22 -6.91 -0.83
CA SER A 55 0.16 -7.32 -1.05
C SER A 55 0.60 -7.03 -2.49
N SER A 56 1.83 -6.51 -2.70
CA SER A 56 2.41 -6.33 -4.03
C SER A 56 2.68 -7.65 -4.79
N LYS A 57 2.68 -8.77 -4.08
CA LYS A 57 2.90 -10.12 -4.67
C LYS A 57 1.60 -10.89 -4.91
N ASP A 58 0.51 -10.45 -4.28
CA ASP A 58 -0.80 -11.09 -4.38
C ASP A 58 -1.87 -10.01 -4.16
N HIS A 59 -2.37 -9.44 -5.24
CA HIS A 59 -3.31 -8.31 -5.23
C HIS A 59 -4.72 -8.71 -4.76
N ASP A 60 -5.02 -9.99 -4.68
CA ASP A 60 -6.28 -10.50 -4.11
C ASP A 60 -6.21 -10.64 -2.59
N LYS A 61 -4.99 -10.67 -2.04
CA LYS A 61 -4.76 -10.74 -0.60
C LYS A 61 -4.88 -9.38 0.05
N LEU A 62 -6.01 -9.15 0.72
CA LEU A 62 -6.22 -7.98 1.58
C LEU A 62 -5.35 -8.06 2.84
N LEU A 63 -4.83 -6.91 3.27
CA LEU A 63 -3.91 -6.80 4.39
C LEU A 63 -4.51 -5.93 5.50
N SER A 64 -4.73 -6.54 6.67
CA SER A 64 -5.20 -5.88 7.89
C SER A 64 -4.04 -5.37 8.75
N GLY A 65 -4.32 -4.40 9.64
CA GLY A 65 -3.36 -3.88 10.62
C GLY A 65 -2.42 -2.80 10.12
N ALA A 66 -2.71 -2.18 8.96
CA ALA A 66 -2.08 -0.92 8.56
C ALA A 66 -2.66 0.26 9.35
N GLU A 67 -1.91 1.35 9.44
CA GLU A 67 -2.37 2.62 9.99
C GLU A 67 -2.10 3.75 9.01
N PHE A 68 -3.09 4.61 8.81
CA PHE A 68 -3.02 5.75 7.91
C PHE A 68 -3.45 7.02 8.61
N VAL A 69 -2.70 8.10 8.35
CA VAL A 69 -3.06 9.46 8.79
C VAL A 69 -3.31 10.35 7.59
N LEU A 70 -4.12 11.36 7.81
CA LEU A 70 -4.50 12.33 6.82
C LEU A 70 -4.10 13.72 7.28
N TYR A 71 -3.41 14.47 6.43
CA TYR A 71 -3.10 15.87 6.61
C TYR A 71 -3.95 16.74 5.66
N LEU A 72 -4.33 17.91 6.11
CA LEU A 72 -4.95 18.94 5.26
C LEU A 72 -3.81 19.72 4.57
N ASP A 73 -3.83 19.76 3.25
CA ASP A 73 -2.95 20.60 2.44
C ASP A 73 -3.45 22.05 2.52
N VAL A 74 -2.89 22.81 3.47
CA VAL A 74 -3.38 24.16 3.81
C VAL A 74 -3.00 25.18 2.75
N ASN A 75 -1.82 25.05 2.15
CA ASN A 75 -1.31 25.99 1.14
C ASN A 75 -1.63 25.61 -0.31
N GLY A 76 -2.20 24.40 -0.55
CA GLY A 76 -2.62 23.92 -1.86
C GLY A 76 -1.48 23.54 -2.80
N ASN A 77 -0.27 23.28 -2.27
CA ASN A 77 0.92 22.97 -3.07
C ASN A 77 1.05 21.48 -3.43
N LYS A 78 0.19 20.62 -2.85
CA LYS A 78 0.12 19.15 -3.07
C LYS A 78 1.34 18.39 -2.54
N ALA A 79 2.11 18.99 -1.65
CA ALA A 79 3.26 18.42 -1.00
C ALA A 79 3.15 18.64 0.52
N TYR A 80 3.70 17.73 1.32
CA TYR A 80 3.63 17.85 2.77
C TYR A 80 4.63 18.87 3.30
N ASP A 81 4.11 19.89 3.99
CA ASP A 81 4.85 20.94 4.67
C ASP A 81 4.61 20.85 6.18
N PRO A 82 5.57 20.36 6.98
CA PRO A 82 5.36 20.09 8.42
C PRO A 82 5.01 21.33 9.25
N ASP A 83 5.39 22.53 8.80
CA ASP A 83 5.13 23.79 9.48
C ASP A 83 3.80 24.45 9.08
N ILE A 84 3.13 23.94 8.02
CA ILE A 84 1.94 24.54 7.41
C ILE A 84 0.75 23.58 7.46
N ASP A 85 0.98 22.32 7.05
CA ASP A 85 -0.07 21.32 6.95
C ASP A 85 -0.44 20.78 8.33
N THR A 86 -1.71 20.52 8.52
CA THR A 86 -2.23 20.08 9.81
C THR A 86 -2.76 18.66 9.76
N LEU A 87 -2.49 17.89 10.81
CA LEU A 87 -3.12 16.58 10.98
C LEU A 87 -4.63 16.75 11.01
N TYR A 88 -5.31 16.08 10.08
CA TYR A 88 -6.77 16.13 9.95
C TYR A 88 -7.45 14.98 10.68
N GLY A 89 -6.90 13.77 10.59
CA GLY A 89 -7.43 12.57 11.23
C GLY A 89 -6.74 11.30 10.81
N GLU A 90 -7.27 10.18 11.29
CA GLU A 90 -6.77 8.84 11.02
C GLU A 90 -7.86 8.02 10.31
N LEU A 91 -7.48 7.15 9.39
CA LEU A 91 -8.42 6.22 8.76
C LEU A 91 -8.69 5.05 9.71
N SER A 92 -9.94 4.61 9.75
CA SER A 92 -10.33 3.37 10.45
C SER A 92 -10.46 2.21 9.47
N GLU A 93 -10.08 1.01 9.91
CA GLU A 93 -10.34 -0.22 9.15
C GLU A 93 -11.83 -0.54 9.24
N ALA A 94 -12.56 -0.29 8.14
CA ALA A 94 -14.00 -0.50 8.04
C ALA A 94 -14.36 -1.95 7.70
N ASP A 95 -13.48 -2.63 6.97
CA ASP A 95 -13.53 -4.06 6.67
C ASP A 95 -12.08 -4.53 6.49
N THR A 96 -11.84 -5.83 6.49
CA THR A 96 -10.50 -6.41 6.33
C THR A 96 -9.75 -5.78 5.16
N GLY A 97 -8.65 -5.06 5.46
CA GLY A 97 -7.81 -4.38 4.47
C GLY A 97 -8.49 -3.21 3.74
N VAL A 98 -9.63 -2.72 4.23
CA VAL A 98 -10.30 -1.52 3.72
C VAL A 98 -10.34 -0.45 4.79
N TYR A 99 -9.65 0.65 4.54
CA TYR A 99 -9.50 1.77 5.48
C TYR A 99 -10.25 2.99 4.96
N GLU A 100 -11.00 3.67 5.84
CA GLU A 100 -11.86 4.79 5.45
C GLU A 100 -11.82 5.94 6.47
N LEU A 101 -12.04 7.15 5.94
CA LEU A 101 -12.40 8.33 6.73
C LEU A 101 -13.45 9.14 5.98
N SER A 102 -14.58 9.39 6.63
CA SER A 102 -15.73 10.13 6.08
C SER A 102 -15.82 11.54 6.66
N GLY A 103 -16.65 12.40 6.03
CA GLY A 103 -16.88 13.77 6.50
C GLY A 103 -15.74 14.72 6.13
N LEU A 104 -14.92 14.37 5.15
CA LEU A 104 -13.87 15.23 4.63
C LEU A 104 -14.50 16.43 3.93
N LYS A 105 -14.16 17.66 4.35
CA LYS A 105 -14.63 18.89 3.72
C LYS A 105 -13.96 19.11 2.36
N HIS A 106 -14.53 19.99 1.55
CA HIS A 106 -13.88 20.45 0.32
C HIS A 106 -12.45 20.95 0.61
N GLY A 107 -11.46 20.41 -0.12
CA GLY A 107 -10.04 20.75 0.07
C GLY A 107 -9.10 19.70 -0.48
N GLY A 108 -7.80 19.98 -0.40
CA GLY A 108 -6.71 19.05 -0.71
C GLY A 108 -6.26 18.30 0.55
N TYR A 109 -5.89 17.05 0.37
CA TYR A 109 -5.45 16.18 1.46
C TYR A 109 -4.23 15.38 1.07
N LEU A 110 -3.43 15.01 2.06
CA LEU A 110 -2.22 14.20 1.92
C LEU A 110 -2.34 12.98 2.84
N LEU A 111 -2.41 11.79 2.24
CA LEU A 111 -2.44 10.52 2.95
C LEU A 111 -1.02 10.01 3.17
N LEU A 112 -0.73 9.51 4.37
CA LEU A 112 0.51 8.85 4.75
C LEU A 112 0.21 7.52 5.44
N GLU A 113 0.88 6.44 5.04
CA GLU A 113 0.92 5.21 5.82
C GLU A 113 1.88 5.40 7.00
N THR A 114 1.40 5.29 8.24
CA THR A 114 2.23 5.42 9.45
C THR A 114 2.73 4.07 9.93
N LYS A 115 1.99 3.00 9.62
CA LYS A 115 2.37 1.62 9.93
C LYS A 115 1.91 0.68 8.82
N ALA A 116 2.83 -0.16 8.34
CA ALA A 116 2.48 -1.25 7.43
C ALA A 116 1.91 -2.44 8.19
N PRO A 117 1.14 -3.33 7.52
CA PRO A 117 0.79 -4.64 8.06
C PRO A 117 2.01 -5.44 8.49
N ASP A 118 1.84 -6.34 9.47
CA ASP A 118 2.94 -7.19 9.96
C ASP A 118 3.55 -8.01 8.82
N GLY A 119 4.88 -7.99 8.71
CA GLY A 119 5.63 -8.67 7.67
C GLY A 119 5.74 -7.93 6.33
N PHE A 120 5.34 -6.66 6.30
CA PHE A 120 5.42 -5.81 5.10
C PHE A 120 6.26 -4.54 5.35
N THR A 121 6.83 -4.01 4.26
CA THR A 121 7.58 -2.75 4.29
C THR A 121 6.64 -1.58 4.09
N LYS A 122 6.75 -0.56 4.96
CA LYS A 122 5.94 0.65 4.91
C LYS A 122 6.25 1.52 3.67
N ASP A 123 5.24 2.18 3.12
CA ASP A 123 5.39 3.24 2.11
C ASP A 123 5.45 4.61 2.82
N ASP A 124 6.59 5.29 2.72
CA ASP A 124 6.83 6.58 3.38
C ASP A 124 6.40 7.80 2.53
N ARG A 125 5.80 7.57 1.37
CA ARG A 125 5.36 8.64 0.46
C ARG A 125 4.03 9.23 0.91
N TYR A 126 3.85 10.52 0.61
CA TYR A 126 2.57 11.21 0.76
C TYR A 126 1.77 11.12 -0.55
N PHE A 127 0.46 10.86 -0.44
CA PHE A 127 -0.44 10.71 -1.58
C PHE A 127 -1.50 11.81 -1.54
N TYR A 128 -1.38 12.77 -2.46
CA TYR A 128 -2.31 13.87 -2.57
C TYR A 128 -3.61 13.43 -3.24
N PHE A 129 -4.74 13.89 -2.70
CA PHE A 129 -6.06 13.80 -3.34
C PHE A 129 -6.94 14.98 -2.91
N PRO A 130 -7.83 15.49 -3.79
CA PRO A 130 -8.80 16.52 -3.44
C PRO A 130 -10.18 15.93 -3.14
N ILE A 131 -10.97 16.62 -2.30
CA ILE A 131 -12.43 16.46 -2.19
C ILE A 131 -13.08 17.64 -2.88
N GLN A 132 -13.84 17.37 -3.97
CA GLN A 132 -14.40 18.39 -4.86
C GLN A 132 -15.90 18.26 -5.06
N LYS A 133 -16.51 17.12 -4.78
CA LYS A 133 -17.94 16.85 -4.97
C LYS A 133 -18.57 16.30 -3.72
N ASP A 134 -19.83 16.70 -3.49
CA ASP A 134 -20.58 16.17 -2.35
C ASP A 134 -20.84 14.66 -2.51
N GLY A 135 -20.64 13.93 -1.41
CA GLY A 135 -20.84 12.47 -1.37
C GLY A 135 -19.80 11.64 -2.12
N GLU A 136 -18.75 12.26 -2.70
CA GLU A 136 -17.74 11.48 -3.41
C GLU A 136 -16.92 10.57 -2.48
N THR A 137 -16.51 9.42 -3.01
CA THR A 137 -15.51 8.55 -2.41
C THR A 137 -14.25 8.60 -3.27
N VAL A 138 -13.16 9.09 -2.70
CA VAL A 138 -11.85 9.09 -3.36
C VAL A 138 -11.10 7.83 -2.93
N ILE A 139 -10.72 6.99 -3.89
CA ILE A 139 -9.88 5.81 -3.66
C ILE A 139 -8.43 6.23 -3.85
N VAL A 140 -7.60 6.05 -2.81
CA VAL A 140 -6.16 6.35 -2.88
C VAL A 140 -5.39 5.06 -3.06
N GLU A 141 -4.56 5.03 -4.12
CA GLU A 141 -3.76 3.90 -4.54
C GLU A 141 -2.31 4.35 -4.75
N ASN A 142 -1.34 3.53 -4.37
CA ASN A 142 0.06 3.72 -4.74
C ASN A 142 0.44 2.94 -6.01
N GLU A 143 -0.43 2.02 -6.43
CA GLU A 143 -0.39 1.29 -7.70
C GLU A 143 -1.77 1.34 -8.36
N ILE A 144 -1.88 2.09 -9.46
CA ILE A 144 -3.16 2.43 -10.10
C ILE A 144 -3.90 1.17 -10.57
N GLY A 145 -5.17 1.05 -10.16
CA GLY A 145 -6.03 -0.08 -10.51
C GLY A 145 -5.76 -1.35 -9.71
N VAL A 146 -4.84 -1.30 -8.75
CA VAL A 146 -4.49 -2.42 -7.87
C VAL A 146 -4.90 -2.14 -6.44
N GLY A 147 -4.54 -0.97 -5.92
CA GLY A 147 -4.78 -0.56 -4.55
C GLY A 147 -3.55 0.05 -3.89
N PHE A 148 -3.52 0.06 -2.58
CA PHE A 148 -2.36 0.51 -1.81
C PHE A 148 -1.51 -0.72 -1.44
N THR A 149 -0.43 -0.94 -2.19
CA THR A 149 0.43 -2.12 -2.08
C THR A 149 1.56 -1.90 -1.07
N ASN A 150 1.96 -2.96 -0.34
CA ASN A 150 3.27 -3.04 0.33
C ASN A 150 4.03 -4.29 -0.11
N GLU A 151 5.36 -4.19 -0.12
CA GLU A 151 6.25 -5.32 -0.38
C GLU A 151 6.37 -6.19 0.89
N PRO A 152 6.24 -7.53 0.76
CA PRO A 152 6.57 -8.43 1.86
C PRO A 152 8.05 -8.29 2.27
N ILE A 153 8.32 -8.27 3.57
CA ILE A 153 9.70 -8.34 4.08
C ILE A 153 10.26 -9.72 3.75
N PRO A 154 11.41 -9.82 3.06
CA PRO A 154 12.00 -11.10 2.72
C PRO A 154 12.25 -11.93 3.98
N THR A 155 11.69 -13.12 4.05
CA THR A 155 12.05 -14.07 5.09
C THR A 155 13.51 -14.46 4.88
N PRO A 156 14.40 -14.34 5.90
CA PRO A 156 15.77 -14.78 5.73
C PRO A 156 15.76 -16.25 5.34
N THR A 157 16.33 -16.56 4.19
CA THR A 157 16.56 -17.95 3.78
C THR A 157 17.39 -18.59 4.87
N PRO A 158 16.95 -19.74 5.49
CA PRO A 158 17.79 -20.45 6.44
C PRO A 158 19.14 -20.68 5.76
N LYS A 159 20.22 -20.11 6.29
CA LYS A 159 21.53 -20.61 5.98
C LYS A 159 21.58 -22.04 6.51
N TYR A 160 21.28 -22.99 5.63
CA TYR A 160 21.73 -24.35 5.91
C TYR A 160 23.23 -24.23 6.17
N PRO A 161 23.77 -24.72 7.30
CA PRO A 161 25.20 -24.85 7.43
C PRO A 161 25.65 -25.58 6.17
N ASP A 162 26.65 -25.01 5.47
CA ASP A 162 27.23 -25.65 4.30
C ASP A 162 27.29 -27.13 4.59
N SER A 163 26.64 -27.96 3.73
CA SER A 163 26.65 -29.39 3.89
C SER A 163 28.09 -29.75 4.24
N PRO A 164 28.37 -30.48 5.32
CA PRO A 164 29.73 -30.83 5.67
C PRO A 164 30.36 -31.25 4.35
N GLN A 165 31.39 -30.53 3.89
CA GLN A 165 32.13 -30.98 2.75
C GLN A 165 32.65 -32.35 3.10
N THR A 166 31.89 -33.40 2.78
CA THR A 166 32.39 -34.76 2.68
C THR A 166 33.29 -34.85 1.47
N GLY A 167 34.05 -33.78 1.23
CA GLY A 167 35.25 -33.84 0.51
C GLY A 167 36.22 -34.58 1.40
N ASP A 168 36.15 -35.91 1.33
CA ASP A 168 37.24 -36.78 1.74
C ASP A 168 38.45 -36.30 0.95
N ASN A 169 39.24 -35.41 1.58
CA ASN A 169 40.58 -35.08 1.17
C ASN A 169 41.54 -36.27 1.42
N SER A 170 40.95 -37.44 1.73
CA SER A 170 41.72 -38.68 1.70
C SER A 170 42.26 -38.75 0.27
N LYS A 171 43.59 -38.75 0.21
CA LYS A 171 44.34 -38.86 -1.03
C LYS A 171 44.01 -40.24 -1.61
N LEU A 172 42.87 -40.37 -2.28
CA LEU A 172 42.34 -41.62 -2.85
C LEU A 172 43.42 -42.32 -3.71
N TRP A 173 44.26 -41.52 -4.35
CA TRP A 173 45.44 -42.02 -5.10
C TRP A 173 46.45 -42.73 -4.21
N LEU A 174 46.57 -42.35 -2.92
CA LEU A 174 47.50 -42.99 -1.97
C LEU A 174 47.00 -44.37 -1.60
N TRP A 175 45.71 -44.56 -1.43
CA TRP A 175 45.09 -45.86 -1.15
C TRP A 175 45.11 -46.75 -2.38
N ILE A 176 45.01 -46.20 -3.60
CA ILE A 176 45.15 -46.92 -4.86
C ILE A 176 46.61 -47.41 -5.03
N LEU A 177 47.60 -46.57 -4.71
CA LEU A 177 49.00 -46.97 -4.72
C LEU A 177 49.34 -48.06 -3.69
N LEU A 178 48.82 -47.97 -2.48
CA LEU A 178 48.99 -49.00 -1.45
C LEU A 178 48.33 -50.31 -1.86
N ALA A 179 47.14 -50.28 -2.42
CA ALA A 179 46.48 -51.50 -2.93
C ALA A 179 47.22 -52.12 -4.13
N SER A 180 47.72 -51.34 -5.05
CA SER A 180 48.52 -51.86 -6.20
C SER A 180 49.88 -52.39 -5.77
N GLY A 181 50.52 -51.75 -4.77
CA GLY A 181 51.79 -52.25 -4.18
C GLY A 181 51.61 -53.58 -3.49
N SER A 182 50.56 -53.82 -2.76
CA SER A 182 50.28 -55.10 -2.08
C SER A 182 50.01 -56.24 -3.08
N LEU A 183 49.36 -55.92 -4.22
CA LEU A 183 49.10 -56.91 -5.25
C LEU A 183 50.37 -57.35 -5.98
N THR A 184 51.31 -56.44 -6.21
CA THR A 184 52.61 -56.77 -6.83
C THR A 184 53.48 -57.63 -5.93
N VAL A 185 53.48 -57.39 -4.59
CA VAL A 185 54.20 -58.23 -3.62
C VAL A 185 53.60 -59.63 -3.57
N LEU A 186 52.31 -59.82 -3.59
CA LEU A 186 51.65 -61.13 -3.62
C LEU A 186 51.94 -61.89 -4.91
N ILE A 187 52.00 -61.24 -6.06
CA ILE A 187 52.34 -61.89 -7.33
C ILE A 187 53.82 -62.33 -7.35
N THR A 188 54.75 -61.50 -6.90
CA THR A 188 56.14 -61.86 -6.80
C THR A 188 56.45 -63.02 -5.85
N VAL A 189 55.82 -63.01 -4.66
CA VAL A 189 55.92 -64.13 -3.70
C VAL A 189 55.36 -65.42 -4.30
N SER A 190 54.26 -65.36 -5.01
CA SER A 190 53.69 -66.55 -5.70
C SER A 190 54.51 -67.10 -6.78
N ILE A 191 55.20 -66.25 -7.58
CA ILE A 191 56.07 -66.65 -8.67
C ILE A 191 57.37 -67.30 -8.11
N VAL A 192 57.96 -66.72 -7.07
CA VAL A 192 59.14 -67.27 -6.37
C VAL A 192 58.88 -68.63 -5.74
N SER A 193 57.72 -68.78 -5.08
CA SER A 193 57.33 -70.05 -4.46
C SER A 193 57.03 -71.17 -5.46
N ARG A 194 56.48 -70.84 -6.64
CA ARG A 194 56.31 -71.79 -7.77
C ARG A 194 57.63 -72.23 -8.38
N LYS A 195 58.65 -71.32 -8.54
CA LYS A 195 60.00 -71.69 -9.02
C LYS A 195 60.69 -72.61 -8.04
N LYS A 196 60.58 -72.46 -6.72
CA LYS A 196 61.15 -73.35 -5.71
C LYS A 196 60.55 -74.75 -5.73
N ARG A 197 59.28 -74.94 -6.09
CA ARG A 197 58.58 -76.23 -6.19
C ARG A 197 58.90 -77.02 -7.47
N LYS A 198 59.52 -76.40 -8.51
CA LYS A 198 59.92 -77.07 -9.73
C LYS A 198 61.45 -77.48 -9.77
N ALA A 199 62.20 -77.16 -8.72
CA ALA A 199 63.59 -77.43 -8.55
C ALA A 199 63.92 -78.52 -7.47
N LEU A 200 62.91 -79.28 -7.01
CA LEU A 200 62.93 -80.47 -6.26
C LEU A 200 62.21 -81.54 -7.11
#